data_11ac226483ff8a1225aac1dd2390ca71
#
_entry.id   11ac226483ff8a1225aac1dd2390ca71
#
_cell.length_a   1.000
_cell.length_b   1.000
_cell.length_c   1.000
_cell.angle_alpha   90.00
_cell.angle_beta   90.00
_cell.angle_gamma   90.00
#
_symmetry.space_group_name_H-M   'P 1'
#
loop_
_entity.id
_entity.type
_entity.pdbx_description
1 polymer ?
#
loop_
_entity_poly.entity_id
_entity_poly.type
_entity_poly.pdbx_seq_one_letter_code
_entity_poly.pdbx_strand_id
1 'polypeptide(L)'
;MENNFKRTKILATIGPRTNNEESIQTLIKEGANGFRLNFSHGEYSERDQQIAWIREKSEKMGRHVAILQDLQGPKIRLGKLQAPIEAAAGDEFILDYAAEGQSDNVLPVQYNLAQKVKVSEPVYIFDGKIKTIVTDIVSDTAIKVRVENSGTLMSNKGINLPNTDFAGDIITEKDMRDIQYGLNKDIDFVALSFIQSPDDVRQLRKILKDGGSHARIISKIETKAAIEPEVMEEIVKESDGVMVARGDLAIEAGDFVVPVVQRKLIELCRRHCKLVIVATQMLSSMTDNPSPTRAEVSDVANAVIQGADVVMLSDETANGDYPIETVQEMRRIIMYTQTNISVENPIEKIAKPNHENRHAISRAAVNIAKQLNASAIIAETKNGSTARSIAGFRPDVKLISVTSQKHVAQQLSLRYDNRSFVRPDSDDAGYKIAEELKDDGYFGTPPATVVIVSGSQPGVAGMTNRITIRTIQ
;
A
#
# COMPACT_ATOMS: atom_id res chain seq x y z
N MET A 1 27.54 11.32 -6.70
CA MET A 1 26.37 10.86 -5.89
C MET A 1 26.16 9.39 -6.18
N GLU A 2 26.28 8.53 -5.16
CA GLU A 2 26.12 7.09 -5.35
C GLU A 2 24.78 6.73 -5.98
N ASN A 3 24.80 5.73 -6.82
CA ASN A 3 23.71 5.23 -7.63
C ASN A 3 22.65 4.49 -6.76
N ASN A 4 22.01 5.21 -5.82
CA ASN A 4 21.07 4.71 -4.82
C ASN A 4 19.62 4.67 -5.33
N PHE A 5 19.43 4.27 -6.59
CA PHE A 5 18.11 4.24 -7.20
C PHE A 5 17.40 2.92 -6.87
N LYS A 6 16.53 2.97 -5.85
CA LYS A 6 15.69 1.82 -5.51
C LYS A 6 14.56 1.65 -6.52
N ARG A 7 14.40 0.43 -7.04
CA ARG A 7 13.26 0.05 -7.87
C ARG A 7 12.02 -0.17 -7.02
N THR A 8 12.06 -1.10 -6.07
CA THR A 8 11.00 -1.26 -5.06
C THR A 8 11.09 -0.12 -4.03
N LYS A 9 9.97 0.50 -3.71
CA LYS A 9 9.85 1.67 -2.84
C LYS A 9 9.58 1.27 -1.39
N ILE A 10 9.84 2.17 -0.46
CA ILE A 10 9.58 1.98 0.97
C ILE A 10 8.46 2.93 1.40
N LEU A 11 7.41 2.39 2.01
CA LEU A 11 6.34 3.11 2.68
C LEU A 11 6.51 2.91 4.19
N ALA A 12 6.80 3.99 4.92
CA ALA A 12 6.97 3.96 6.38
C ALA A 12 5.70 4.45 7.08
N THR A 13 5.33 3.85 8.22
CA THR A 13 4.21 4.33 9.03
C THR A 13 4.72 5.31 10.08
N ILE A 14 4.06 6.48 10.18
CA ILE A 14 4.31 7.43 11.26
C ILE A 14 3.49 7.01 12.48
N GLY A 15 4.14 6.99 13.62
CA GLY A 15 3.54 6.69 14.92
C GLY A 15 4.34 7.32 16.06
N PRO A 16 4.07 6.97 17.31
CA PRO A 16 4.63 7.63 18.49
C PRO A 16 6.15 7.85 18.47
N ARG A 17 6.92 6.89 17.89
CA ARG A 17 8.40 6.99 17.83
C ARG A 17 8.91 7.91 16.73
N THR A 18 8.11 8.17 15.70
CA THR A 18 8.50 8.95 14.51
C THR A 18 7.64 10.17 14.28
N ASN A 19 6.74 10.51 15.22
CA ASN A 19 5.84 11.66 15.15
C ASN A 19 6.57 12.97 15.50
N ASN A 20 7.62 13.29 14.77
CA ASN A 20 8.34 14.54 14.88
C ASN A 20 9.08 14.88 13.57
N GLU A 21 9.41 16.15 13.44
CA GLU A 21 10.00 16.72 12.22
C GLU A 21 11.35 16.10 11.84
N GLU A 22 12.22 15.87 12.81
CA GLU A 22 13.57 15.33 12.62
C GLU A 22 13.52 13.87 12.13
N SER A 23 12.69 13.05 12.77
CA SER A 23 12.51 11.65 12.35
C SER A 23 11.97 11.54 10.94
N ILE A 24 10.96 12.35 10.56
CA ILE A 24 10.41 12.38 9.21
C ILE A 24 11.49 12.75 8.20
N GLN A 25 12.27 13.81 8.48
CA GLN A 25 13.38 14.21 7.61
C GLN A 25 14.41 13.09 7.44
N THR A 26 14.78 12.43 8.54
CA THR A 26 15.76 11.35 8.53
C THR A 26 15.23 10.14 7.75
N LEU A 27 13.98 9.74 7.96
CA LEU A 27 13.35 8.64 7.21
C LEU A 27 13.33 8.91 5.71
N ILE A 28 13.04 10.16 5.28
CA ILE A 28 13.11 10.56 3.85
C ILE A 28 14.56 10.43 3.35
N LYS A 29 15.54 10.90 4.12
CA LYS A 29 16.97 10.84 3.77
C LYS A 29 17.42 9.39 3.59
N GLU A 30 17.04 8.52 4.52
CA GLU A 30 17.40 7.10 4.51
C GLU A 30 16.66 6.30 3.45
N GLY A 31 15.59 6.83 2.87
CA GLY A 31 15.01 6.28 1.66
C GLY A 31 13.53 5.96 1.71
N ALA A 32 12.77 6.44 2.67
CA ALA A 32 11.31 6.39 2.61
C ALA A 32 10.82 7.16 1.37
N ASN A 33 9.91 6.57 0.62
CA ASN A 33 9.29 7.12 -0.59
C ASN A 33 7.86 7.58 -0.35
N GLY A 34 7.29 7.19 0.77
CA GLY A 34 5.97 7.60 1.23
C GLY A 34 5.79 7.34 2.71
N PHE A 35 4.75 7.96 3.27
CA PHE A 35 4.34 7.76 4.65
C PHE A 35 2.89 7.32 4.73
N ARG A 36 2.64 6.30 5.54
CA ARG A 36 1.31 5.85 5.93
C ARG A 36 0.90 6.56 7.20
N LEU A 37 -0.26 7.21 7.18
CA LEU A 37 -0.94 7.77 8.34
C LEU A 37 -2.10 6.84 8.69
N ASN A 38 -1.98 6.16 9.84
CA ASN A 38 -2.99 5.20 10.31
C ASN A 38 -4.13 5.92 11.02
N PHE A 39 -5.27 6.05 10.37
CA PHE A 39 -6.45 6.75 10.91
C PHE A 39 -7.26 5.94 11.93
N SER A 40 -6.82 4.73 12.28
CA SER A 40 -7.40 4.00 13.42
C SER A 40 -7.10 4.66 14.77
N HIS A 41 -6.08 5.52 14.84
CA HIS A 41 -5.59 6.18 16.06
C HIS A 41 -5.21 7.61 15.78
N GLY A 42 -5.03 8.42 16.84
CA GLY A 42 -4.56 9.81 16.77
C GLY A 42 -5.65 10.82 16.39
N GLU A 43 -5.29 12.08 16.53
CA GLU A 43 -6.18 13.23 16.32
C GLU A 43 -5.88 13.93 14.99
N TYR A 44 -6.86 14.64 14.43
CA TYR A 44 -6.69 15.38 13.16
C TYR A 44 -5.62 16.46 13.23
N SER A 45 -5.42 17.10 14.38
CA SER A 45 -4.37 18.09 14.60
C SER A 45 -2.96 17.50 14.44
N GLU A 46 -2.76 16.26 14.91
CA GLU A 46 -1.50 15.54 14.68
C GLU A 46 -1.30 15.24 13.19
N ARG A 47 -2.37 14.85 12.49
CA ARG A 47 -2.33 14.58 11.05
C ARG A 47 -1.95 15.84 10.26
N ASP A 48 -2.49 17.00 10.66
CA ASP A 48 -2.13 18.29 10.05
C ASP A 48 -0.64 18.59 10.18
N GLN A 49 -0.07 18.36 11.36
CA GLN A 49 1.37 18.53 11.58
C GLN A 49 2.22 17.53 10.77
N GLN A 50 1.85 16.26 10.76
CA GLN A 50 2.53 15.20 10.02
C GLN A 50 2.56 15.52 8.52
N ILE A 51 1.41 15.89 7.94
CA ILE A 51 1.29 16.28 6.54
C ILE A 51 2.20 17.48 6.25
N ALA A 52 2.16 18.51 7.09
CA ALA A 52 2.99 19.71 6.93
C ALA A 52 4.49 19.38 6.96
N TRP A 53 4.97 18.60 7.92
CA TRP A 53 6.37 18.19 8.02
C TRP A 53 6.82 17.36 6.81
N ILE A 54 6.00 16.38 6.38
CA ILE A 54 6.32 15.56 5.20
C ILE A 54 6.47 16.47 3.96
N ARG A 55 5.54 17.38 3.73
CA ARG A 55 5.57 18.26 2.55
C ARG A 55 6.74 19.24 2.59
N GLU A 56 6.98 19.86 3.73
CA GLU A 56 8.09 20.79 3.90
C GLU A 56 9.46 20.11 3.71
N LYS A 57 9.67 18.95 4.39
CA LYS A 57 10.96 18.26 4.30
C LYS A 57 11.22 17.66 2.94
N SER A 58 10.19 17.09 2.30
CA SER A 58 10.33 16.55 0.95
C SER A 58 10.66 17.64 -0.07
N GLU A 59 10.05 18.81 0.04
CA GLU A 59 10.32 19.97 -0.83
C GLU A 59 11.75 20.50 -0.64
N LYS A 60 12.18 20.73 0.61
CA LYS A 60 13.55 21.13 0.94
C LYS A 60 14.62 20.17 0.41
N MET A 61 14.29 18.87 0.34
CA MET A 61 15.20 17.84 -0.17
C MET A 61 15.09 17.62 -1.69
N GLY A 62 14.24 18.34 -2.40
CA GLY A 62 13.98 18.15 -3.83
C GLY A 62 13.43 16.76 -4.15
N ARG A 63 12.65 16.16 -3.23
CA ARG A 63 12.05 14.83 -3.39
C ARG A 63 10.53 14.91 -3.37
N HIS A 64 9.89 14.07 -4.15
CA HIS A 64 8.46 13.81 -4.04
C HIS A 64 8.24 12.60 -3.15
N VAL A 65 7.38 12.75 -2.14
CA VAL A 65 7.06 11.73 -1.14
C VAL A 65 5.55 11.62 -1.04
N ALA A 66 5.02 10.40 -1.13
CA ALA A 66 3.58 10.17 -1.08
C ALA A 66 3.05 10.13 0.36
N ILE A 67 1.80 10.54 0.55
CA ILE A 67 1.05 10.38 1.79
C ILE A 67 -0.13 9.45 1.54
N LEU A 68 -0.21 8.38 2.33
CA LEU A 68 -1.29 7.42 2.30
C LEU A 68 -2.12 7.54 3.59
N GLN A 69 -3.38 7.92 3.45
CA GLN A 69 -4.40 7.86 4.49
C GLN A 69 -4.93 6.43 4.56
N ASP A 70 -4.71 5.73 5.67
CA ASP A 70 -5.19 4.36 5.86
C ASP A 70 -6.42 4.37 6.78
N LEU A 71 -7.59 4.09 6.19
CA LEU A 71 -8.86 4.06 6.88
C LEU A 71 -8.96 2.84 7.80
N GLN A 72 -9.70 2.97 8.89
CA GLN A 72 -9.86 1.90 9.87
C GLN A 72 -10.68 0.73 9.31
N GLY A 73 -11.74 1.04 8.55
CA GLY A 73 -12.74 0.05 8.14
C GLY A 73 -13.61 -0.45 9.30
N PRO A 74 -14.45 -1.46 9.05
CA PRO A 74 -15.34 -2.04 10.05
C PRO A 74 -14.58 -2.95 11.04
N LYS A 75 -13.50 -2.42 11.65
CA LYS A 75 -12.73 -3.21 12.63
C LYS A 75 -13.52 -3.36 13.92
N ILE A 76 -14.14 -4.51 14.07
CA ILE A 76 -14.88 -4.88 15.27
C ILE A 76 -13.89 -5.16 16.40
N ARG A 77 -14.24 -4.75 17.62
CA ARG A 77 -13.39 -4.95 18.80
C ARG A 77 -14.22 -5.39 19.98
N LEU A 78 -13.59 -6.13 20.89
CA LEU A 78 -14.10 -6.24 22.26
C LEU A 78 -14.15 -4.87 22.89
N GLY A 79 -15.15 -4.63 23.69
CA GLY A 79 -15.24 -3.42 24.50
C GLY A 79 -14.24 -3.43 25.65
N LYS A 80 -14.45 -2.53 26.61
CA LYS A 80 -13.60 -2.41 27.78
C LYS A 80 -13.92 -3.51 28.79
N LEU A 81 -12.93 -4.32 29.15
CA LEU A 81 -13.01 -5.34 30.21
C LEU A 81 -12.49 -4.75 31.53
N GLN A 82 -12.99 -5.26 32.64
CA GLN A 82 -12.51 -4.87 33.98
C GLN A 82 -11.08 -5.37 34.24
N ALA A 83 -10.77 -6.58 33.77
CA ALA A 83 -9.43 -7.19 33.81
C ALA A 83 -9.28 -8.16 32.63
N PRO A 84 -8.04 -8.56 32.27
CA PRO A 84 -7.81 -9.66 31.35
C PRO A 84 -8.48 -10.95 31.85
N ILE A 85 -9.07 -11.74 30.95
CA ILE A 85 -9.76 -12.98 31.29
C ILE A 85 -9.00 -14.15 30.67
N GLU A 86 -8.57 -15.10 31.51
CA GLU A 86 -8.00 -16.35 31.01
C GLU A 86 -9.16 -17.25 30.56
N ALA A 87 -9.19 -17.52 29.25
CA ALA A 87 -10.19 -18.35 28.61
C ALA A 87 -9.60 -19.72 28.28
N ALA A 88 -10.26 -20.78 28.68
CA ALA A 88 -9.90 -22.15 28.36
C ALA A 88 -10.75 -22.71 27.21
N ALA A 89 -10.23 -23.71 26.52
CA ALA A 89 -11.02 -24.42 25.51
C ALA A 89 -12.25 -25.03 26.15
N GLY A 90 -13.43 -24.77 25.55
CA GLY A 90 -14.73 -25.19 26.07
C GLY A 90 -15.48 -24.11 26.84
N ASP A 91 -14.83 -23.03 27.26
CA ASP A 91 -15.51 -21.91 27.92
C ASP A 91 -16.52 -21.25 26.98
N GLU A 92 -17.61 -20.75 27.55
CA GLU A 92 -18.66 -20.05 26.80
C GLU A 92 -18.77 -18.60 27.25
N PHE A 93 -18.80 -17.66 26.29
CA PHE A 93 -19.00 -16.24 26.50
C PHE A 93 -20.18 -15.73 25.68
N ILE A 94 -20.83 -14.69 26.18
CA ILE A 94 -21.83 -13.92 25.43
C ILE A 94 -21.15 -12.63 24.96
N LEU A 95 -21.11 -12.40 23.65
CA LEU A 95 -20.65 -11.16 23.03
C LEU A 95 -21.88 -10.28 22.78
N ASP A 96 -22.03 -9.19 23.54
CA ASP A 96 -23.24 -8.37 23.49
C ASP A 96 -22.90 -6.90 23.15
N TYR A 97 -23.57 -6.41 22.10
CA TYR A 97 -23.45 -5.02 21.66
C TYR A 97 -24.17 -4.04 22.61
N ALA A 98 -25.24 -4.49 23.30
CA ALA A 98 -25.99 -3.66 24.24
C ALA A 98 -25.37 -3.62 25.64
N ALA A 99 -24.32 -4.43 25.90
CA ALA A 99 -23.67 -4.43 27.20
C ALA A 99 -22.83 -3.16 27.42
N GLU A 100 -23.13 -2.41 28.47
CA GLU A 100 -22.35 -1.20 28.84
C GLU A 100 -20.97 -1.57 29.45
N GLY A 101 -20.77 -2.81 29.87
CA GLY A 101 -19.54 -3.32 30.44
C GLY A 101 -19.55 -4.82 30.63
N GLN A 102 -18.42 -5.36 31.08
CA GLN A 102 -18.27 -6.77 31.38
C GLN A 102 -19.09 -7.18 32.62
N SER A 103 -19.83 -8.29 32.54
CA SER A 103 -20.47 -8.95 33.68
C SER A 103 -20.39 -10.46 33.48
N ASP A 104 -19.93 -11.21 34.50
CA ASP A 104 -19.71 -12.67 34.42
C ASP A 104 -19.09 -13.09 33.05
N ASN A 105 -19.85 -13.86 32.26
CA ASN A 105 -19.46 -14.32 30.90
C ASN A 105 -19.96 -13.39 29.80
N VAL A 106 -20.53 -12.21 30.11
CA VAL A 106 -20.98 -11.26 29.09
C VAL A 106 -19.86 -10.26 28.83
N LEU A 107 -19.44 -10.17 27.57
CA LEU A 107 -18.38 -9.30 27.09
C LEU A 107 -18.97 -8.26 26.15
N PRO A 108 -18.72 -6.96 26.40
CA PRO A 108 -19.19 -5.93 25.50
C PRO A 108 -18.44 -6.00 24.16
N VAL A 109 -19.14 -5.74 23.05
CA VAL A 109 -18.57 -5.62 21.72
C VAL A 109 -18.99 -4.31 21.06
N GLN A 110 -18.15 -3.78 20.18
CA GLN A 110 -18.38 -2.48 19.55
C GLN A 110 -19.29 -2.52 18.30
N TYR A 111 -19.77 -3.71 17.92
CA TYR A 111 -20.61 -3.91 16.75
C TYR A 111 -21.65 -5.00 17.03
N ASN A 112 -22.85 -4.84 16.46
CA ASN A 112 -23.92 -5.81 16.65
C ASN A 112 -23.69 -7.06 15.78
N LEU A 113 -23.03 -8.06 16.37
CA LEU A 113 -22.69 -9.33 15.70
C LEU A 113 -23.94 -10.17 15.40
N ALA A 114 -24.98 -10.11 16.27
CA ALA A 114 -26.17 -10.93 16.15
C ALA A 114 -26.93 -10.74 14.83
N GLN A 115 -26.81 -9.57 14.22
CA GLN A 115 -27.45 -9.27 12.94
C GLN A 115 -26.67 -9.80 11.71
N LYS A 116 -25.43 -10.24 11.87
CA LYS A 116 -24.55 -10.58 10.74
C LYS A 116 -24.08 -12.03 10.75
N VAL A 117 -23.79 -12.61 11.92
CA VAL A 117 -23.24 -13.96 12.02
C VAL A 117 -24.34 -15.04 12.07
N LYS A 118 -23.95 -16.26 11.75
CA LYS A 118 -24.81 -17.46 11.85
C LYS A 118 -24.19 -18.43 12.85
N VAL A 119 -25.07 -19.30 13.42
CA VAL A 119 -24.59 -20.41 14.25
C VAL A 119 -23.63 -21.28 13.46
N SER A 120 -22.58 -21.74 14.12
CA SER A 120 -21.41 -22.46 13.57
C SER A 120 -20.42 -21.63 12.77
N GLU A 121 -20.55 -20.29 12.67
CA GLU A 121 -19.52 -19.46 12.10
C GLU A 121 -18.38 -19.20 13.10
N PRO A 122 -17.12 -19.10 12.63
CA PRO A 122 -15.99 -18.77 13.47
C PRO A 122 -15.97 -17.29 13.84
N VAL A 123 -15.60 -17.01 15.09
CA VAL A 123 -15.30 -15.66 15.58
C VAL A 123 -13.91 -15.69 16.17
N TYR A 124 -12.98 -14.97 15.59
CA TYR A 124 -11.59 -14.92 16.05
C TYR A 124 -11.32 -13.63 16.80
N ILE A 125 -10.71 -13.75 17.98
CA ILE A 125 -10.45 -12.62 18.86
C ILE A 125 -8.92 -12.45 19.01
N PHE A 126 -8.46 -11.21 19.14
CA PHE A 126 -7.06 -10.85 19.33
C PHE A 126 -6.17 -11.42 18.21
N ASP A 127 -6.44 -10.95 16.97
CA ASP A 127 -5.67 -11.32 15.77
C ASP A 127 -5.56 -12.85 15.60
N GLY A 128 -6.66 -13.56 15.87
CA GLY A 128 -6.77 -15.01 15.72
C GLY A 128 -6.11 -15.85 16.82
N LYS A 129 -5.56 -15.22 17.87
CA LYS A 129 -4.97 -15.93 19.02
C LYS A 129 -5.98 -16.73 19.79
N ILE A 130 -7.23 -16.25 19.87
CA ILE A 130 -8.34 -16.94 20.50
C ILE A 130 -9.38 -17.24 19.42
N LYS A 131 -9.58 -18.50 19.16
CA LYS A 131 -10.57 -18.99 18.20
C LYS A 131 -11.83 -19.38 18.96
N THR A 132 -12.95 -18.91 18.48
CA THR A 132 -14.27 -19.27 19.02
C THR A 132 -15.22 -19.61 17.89
N ILE A 133 -16.31 -20.30 18.22
CA ILE A 133 -17.39 -20.64 17.28
C ILE A 133 -18.72 -20.15 17.86
N VAL A 134 -19.57 -19.57 17.01
CA VAL A 134 -20.95 -19.19 17.41
C VAL A 134 -21.76 -20.42 17.73
N THR A 135 -22.24 -20.53 18.95
CA THR A 135 -23.14 -21.65 19.39
C THR A 135 -24.60 -21.28 19.39
N ASP A 136 -24.92 -19.99 19.59
CA ASP A 136 -26.31 -19.51 19.62
C ASP A 136 -26.39 -17.99 19.33
N ILE A 137 -27.56 -17.55 18.84
CA ILE A 137 -27.97 -16.14 18.76
C ILE A 137 -28.92 -15.89 19.93
N VAL A 138 -28.40 -15.28 20.99
CA VAL A 138 -29.09 -15.16 22.27
C VAL A 138 -30.20 -14.09 22.24
N SER A 139 -29.94 -12.99 21.52
CA SER A 139 -30.88 -11.87 21.35
C SER A 139 -30.60 -11.12 20.06
N ASP A 140 -31.35 -10.05 19.79
CA ASP A 140 -31.10 -9.14 18.66
C ASP A 140 -29.75 -8.40 18.75
N THR A 141 -29.07 -8.44 19.90
CA THR A 141 -27.81 -7.73 20.15
C THR A 141 -26.67 -8.65 20.63
N ALA A 142 -26.98 -9.92 20.95
CA ALA A 142 -26.04 -10.82 21.64
C ALA A 142 -25.91 -12.18 20.95
N ILE A 143 -24.69 -12.67 20.88
CA ILE A 143 -24.37 -14.05 20.44
C ILE A 143 -23.65 -14.80 21.53
N LYS A 144 -23.80 -16.10 21.55
CA LYS A 144 -23.01 -16.99 22.40
C LYS A 144 -21.89 -17.61 21.58
N VAL A 145 -20.69 -17.61 22.11
CA VAL A 145 -19.54 -18.23 21.50
C VAL A 145 -18.88 -19.23 22.45
N ARG A 146 -18.36 -20.33 21.92
CA ARG A 146 -17.55 -21.30 22.64
C ARG A 146 -16.09 -21.19 22.20
N VAL A 147 -15.20 -21.12 23.17
CA VAL A 147 -13.76 -21.06 22.97
C VAL A 147 -13.22 -22.41 22.48
N GLU A 148 -12.40 -22.41 21.42
CA GLU A 148 -11.80 -23.61 20.86
C GLU A 148 -10.34 -23.83 21.30
N ASN A 149 -9.63 -22.75 21.68
CA ASN A 149 -8.26 -22.85 22.20
C ASN A 149 -8.04 -21.84 23.33
N SER A 150 -7.22 -22.20 24.30
CA SER A 150 -6.94 -21.34 25.45
C SER A 150 -6.17 -20.08 25.08
N GLY A 151 -6.42 -18.99 25.82
CA GLY A 151 -5.77 -17.70 25.64
C GLY A 151 -6.33 -16.62 26.57
N THR A 152 -5.74 -15.41 26.54
CA THR A 152 -6.13 -14.28 27.39
C THR A 152 -6.97 -13.27 26.60
N LEU A 153 -8.22 -13.09 26.95
CA LEU A 153 -9.09 -12.03 26.43
C LEU A 153 -8.71 -10.69 27.06
N MET A 154 -8.55 -9.65 26.22
CA MET A 154 -8.15 -8.31 26.68
C MET A 154 -9.03 -7.24 26.05
N SER A 155 -9.17 -6.10 26.74
CA SER A 155 -9.90 -4.93 26.27
C SER A 155 -9.45 -4.46 24.90
N ASN A 156 -10.40 -4.02 24.07
CA ASN A 156 -10.19 -3.38 22.78
C ASN A 156 -9.47 -4.23 21.72
N LYS A 157 -9.34 -5.56 21.94
CA LYS A 157 -8.75 -6.47 20.94
C LYS A 157 -9.69 -6.68 19.76
N GLY A 158 -9.10 -6.78 18.56
CA GLY A 158 -9.84 -7.00 17.33
C GLY A 158 -10.62 -8.30 17.33
N ILE A 159 -11.77 -8.28 16.66
CA ILE A 159 -12.60 -9.45 16.34
C ILE A 159 -12.63 -9.59 14.82
N ASN A 160 -12.32 -10.79 14.32
CA ASN A 160 -12.38 -11.15 12.92
C ASN A 160 -13.49 -12.17 12.69
N LEU A 161 -14.18 -12.03 11.58
CA LEU A 161 -15.35 -12.83 11.21
C LEU A 161 -15.16 -13.39 9.78
N PRO A 162 -14.35 -14.45 9.60
CA PRO A 162 -13.87 -14.89 8.28
C PRO A 162 -14.96 -15.34 7.30
N ASN A 163 -16.12 -15.73 7.81
CA ASN A 163 -17.22 -16.23 7.00
C ASN A 163 -18.43 -15.27 6.93
N THR A 164 -18.30 -14.08 7.53
CA THR A 164 -19.41 -13.12 7.61
C THR A 164 -19.37 -12.12 6.46
N ASP A 165 -20.51 -11.92 5.81
CA ASP A 165 -20.68 -10.94 4.75
C ASP A 165 -21.02 -9.56 5.34
N PHE A 166 -20.16 -8.57 5.07
CA PHE A 166 -20.36 -7.17 5.45
C PHE A 166 -20.78 -6.29 4.26
N ALA A 167 -21.26 -6.88 3.17
CA ALA A 167 -21.59 -6.15 1.96
C ALA A 167 -22.38 -4.85 2.26
N GLY A 168 -21.84 -3.72 1.78
CA GLY A 168 -22.45 -2.39 1.93
C GLY A 168 -22.04 -1.59 3.18
N ASP A 169 -21.40 -2.21 4.18
CA ASP A 169 -21.10 -1.56 5.47
C ASP A 169 -19.58 -1.34 5.68
N ILE A 170 -18.80 -1.37 4.61
CA ILE A 170 -17.31 -1.30 4.71
C ILE A 170 -16.82 0.10 5.07
N ILE A 171 -17.47 1.15 4.59
CA ILE A 171 -17.14 2.52 4.94
C ILE A 171 -17.96 2.92 6.17
N THR A 172 -17.33 2.89 7.32
CA THR A 172 -17.97 3.24 8.59
C THR A 172 -18.25 4.75 8.71
N GLU A 173 -19.08 5.16 9.69
CA GLU A 173 -19.26 6.59 9.99
C GLU A 173 -17.93 7.29 10.35
N LYS A 174 -17.04 6.57 11.03
CA LYS A 174 -15.69 7.08 11.33
C LYS A 174 -14.90 7.28 10.04
N ASP A 175 -14.89 6.26 9.17
CA ASP A 175 -14.18 6.37 7.89
C ASP A 175 -14.74 7.51 7.04
N MET A 176 -16.07 7.74 7.07
CA MET A 176 -16.67 8.86 6.38
C MET A 176 -16.18 10.21 6.92
N ARG A 177 -16.04 10.38 8.25
CA ARG A 177 -15.44 11.59 8.84
C ARG A 177 -13.97 11.73 8.45
N ASP A 178 -13.22 10.64 8.46
CA ASP A 178 -11.81 10.62 8.06
C ASP A 178 -11.63 10.98 6.58
N ILE A 179 -12.48 10.46 5.71
CA ILE A 179 -12.50 10.81 4.28
C ILE A 179 -12.81 12.29 4.11
N GLN A 180 -13.85 12.81 4.77
CA GLN A 180 -14.21 14.24 4.69
C GLN A 180 -13.07 15.15 5.16
N TYR A 181 -12.36 14.76 6.23
CA TYR A 181 -11.14 15.45 6.64
C TYR A 181 -10.08 15.41 5.51
N GLY A 182 -9.87 14.26 4.90
CA GLY A 182 -8.84 14.03 3.86
C GLY A 182 -9.10 14.78 2.56
N LEU A 183 -10.39 15.06 2.20
CA LEU A 183 -10.74 15.74 0.95
C LEU A 183 -10.06 17.10 0.79
N ASN A 184 -9.84 17.82 1.90
CA ASN A 184 -9.24 19.14 1.93
C ASN A 184 -7.75 19.15 2.28
N LYS A 185 -7.11 17.99 2.28
CA LYS A 185 -5.70 17.82 2.63
C LYS A 185 -4.89 17.35 1.44
N ASP A 186 -3.57 17.61 1.48
CA ASP A 186 -2.64 17.13 0.45
C ASP A 186 -2.31 15.65 0.68
N ILE A 187 -3.30 14.77 0.41
CA ILE A 187 -3.24 13.32 0.53
C ILE A 187 -3.20 12.71 -0.87
N ASP A 188 -2.26 11.78 -1.09
CA ASP A 188 -2.03 11.16 -2.40
C ASP A 188 -2.83 9.87 -2.59
N PHE A 189 -3.04 9.12 -1.50
CA PHE A 189 -3.73 7.82 -1.51
C PHE A 189 -4.66 7.69 -0.31
N VAL A 190 -5.79 7.02 -0.54
CA VAL A 190 -6.70 6.55 0.51
C VAL A 190 -6.75 5.03 0.43
N ALA A 191 -6.37 4.35 1.52
CA ALA A 191 -6.45 2.90 1.63
C ALA A 191 -7.77 2.50 2.31
N LEU A 192 -8.51 1.61 1.63
CA LEU A 192 -9.80 1.08 2.08
C LEU A 192 -9.61 -0.29 2.68
N SER A 193 -9.90 -0.43 3.97
CA SER A 193 -9.76 -1.68 4.73
C SER A 193 -10.94 -2.62 4.55
N PHE A 194 -10.70 -3.92 4.70
CA PHE A 194 -11.68 -5.01 4.71
C PHE A 194 -12.58 -5.07 3.47
N ILE A 195 -12.03 -4.70 2.32
CA ILE A 195 -12.76 -4.75 1.05
C ILE A 195 -13.23 -6.17 0.72
N GLN A 196 -14.45 -6.31 0.23
CA GLN A 196 -15.05 -7.59 -0.14
C GLN A 196 -15.46 -7.65 -1.62
N SER A 197 -15.68 -6.49 -2.26
CA SER A 197 -16.19 -6.41 -3.62
C SER A 197 -15.63 -5.21 -4.41
N PRO A 198 -15.73 -5.22 -5.75
CA PRO A 198 -15.39 -4.04 -6.54
C PRO A 198 -16.35 -2.84 -6.30
N ASP A 199 -17.56 -3.08 -5.80
CA ASP A 199 -18.52 -2.01 -5.50
C ASP A 199 -18.06 -1.14 -4.34
N ASP A 200 -17.33 -1.70 -3.39
CA ASP A 200 -16.72 -0.95 -2.29
C ASP A 200 -15.74 0.10 -2.81
N VAL A 201 -14.95 -0.27 -3.83
CA VAL A 201 -14.03 0.67 -4.50
C VAL A 201 -14.79 1.75 -5.24
N ARG A 202 -15.86 1.37 -5.95
CA ARG A 202 -16.70 2.31 -6.70
C ARG A 202 -17.37 3.33 -5.75
N GLN A 203 -17.82 2.87 -4.59
CA GLN A 203 -18.41 3.74 -3.56
C GLN A 203 -17.39 4.78 -3.08
N LEU A 204 -16.19 4.37 -2.67
CA LEU A 204 -15.14 5.31 -2.25
C LEU A 204 -14.74 6.25 -3.40
N ARG A 205 -14.62 5.73 -4.62
CA ARG A 205 -14.28 6.55 -5.79
C ARG A 205 -15.30 7.63 -6.06
N LYS A 206 -16.59 7.33 -5.88
CA LYS A 206 -17.65 8.34 -5.99
C LYS A 206 -17.49 9.43 -4.94
N ILE A 207 -17.28 9.07 -3.68
CA ILE A 207 -17.10 10.03 -2.57
C ILE A 207 -15.91 10.97 -2.84
N LEU A 208 -14.75 10.39 -3.22
CA LEU A 208 -13.54 11.18 -3.51
C LEU A 208 -13.75 12.11 -4.72
N LYS A 209 -14.43 11.64 -5.77
CA LYS A 209 -14.72 12.43 -6.97
C LYS A 209 -15.69 13.57 -6.67
N ASP A 210 -16.76 13.29 -5.94
CA ASP A 210 -17.77 14.29 -5.55
C ASP A 210 -17.15 15.34 -4.64
N GLY A 211 -16.18 14.96 -3.80
CA GLY A 211 -15.38 15.85 -2.96
C GLY A 211 -14.23 16.57 -3.68
N GLY A 212 -14.04 16.37 -5.00
CA GLY A 212 -12.97 17.02 -5.78
C GLY A 212 -11.56 16.56 -5.46
N SER A 213 -11.39 15.43 -4.77
CA SER A 213 -10.09 14.91 -4.37
C SER A 213 -9.33 14.28 -5.55
N HIS A 214 -8.01 14.49 -5.57
CA HIS A 214 -7.09 13.82 -6.49
C HIS A 214 -6.52 12.51 -5.93
N ALA A 215 -6.84 12.15 -4.69
CA ALA A 215 -6.33 10.95 -4.04
C ALA A 215 -6.72 9.68 -4.81
N ARG A 216 -5.80 8.71 -4.84
CA ARG A 216 -5.97 7.42 -5.48
C ARG A 216 -6.33 6.37 -4.45
N ILE A 217 -7.08 5.36 -4.87
CA ILE A 217 -7.58 4.31 -4.00
C ILE A 217 -6.62 3.13 -3.97
N ILE A 218 -6.23 2.73 -2.75
CA ILE A 218 -5.53 1.48 -2.46
C ILE A 218 -6.50 0.54 -1.77
N SER A 219 -6.84 -0.56 -2.43
CA SER A 219 -7.68 -1.61 -1.84
C SER A 219 -6.86 -2.55 -0.99
N LYS A 220 -7.19 -2.70 0.28
CA LYS A 220 -6.50 -3.63 1.18
C LYS A 220 -7.14 -5.02 1.07
N ILE A 221 -6.37 -5.96 0.57
CA ILE A 221 -6.81 -7.36 0.43
C ILE A 221 -6.53 -8.06 1.75
N GLU A 222 -7.58 -8.16 2.55
CA GLU A 222 -7.57 -8.63 3.93
C GLU A 222 -8.60 -9.73 4.18
N THR A 223 -9.59 -9.88 3.30
CA THR A 223 -10.74 -10.74 3.50
C THR A 223 -10.73 -11.96 2.60
N LYS A 224 -11.39 -13.03 3.03
CA LYS A 224 -11.56 -14.24 2.24
C LYS A 224 -12.35 -14.00 0.95
N ALA A 225 -13.36 -13.12 0.98
CA ALA A 225 -14.13 -12.75 -0.20
C ALA A 225 -13.27 -12.06 -1.26
N ALA A 226 -12.36 -11.19 -0.86
CA ALA A 226 -11.50 -10.43 -1.78
C ALA A 226 -10.46 -11.29 -2.51
N ILE A 227 -10.17 -12.51 -2.05
CA ILE A 227 -9.20 -13.41 -2.69
C ILE A 227 -9.83 -14.44 -3.64
N GLU A 228 -11.15 -14.48 -3.75
CA GLU A 228 -11.81 -15.26 -4.79
C GLU A 228 -11.37 -14.76 -6.17
N PRO A 229 -10.97 -15.66 -7.09
CA PRO A 229 -10.22 -15.28 -8.30
C PRO A 229 -10.86 -14.18 -9.14
N GLU A 230 -12.17 -14.27 -9.37
CA GLU A 230 -12.92 -13.30 -10.20
C GLU A 230 -13.09 -11.96 -9.47
N VAL A 231 -13.45 -12.02 -8.17
CA VAL A 231 -13.59 -10.85 -7.31
C VAL A 231 -12.26 -10.10 -7.17
N MET A 232 -11.19 -10.83 -6.94
CA MET A 232 -9.83 -10.28 -6.80
C MET A 232 -9.40 -9.51 -8.06
N GLU A 233 -9.63 -10.07 -9.26
CA GLU A 233 -9.27 -9.39 -10.51
C GLU A 233 -10.11 -8.13 -10.73
N GLU A 234 -11.42 -8.16 -10.43
CA GLU A 234 -12.29 -6.98 -10.55
C GLU A 234 -11.92 -5.89 -9.53
N ILE A 235 -11.62 -6.24 -8.29
CA ILE A 235 -11.10 -5.29 -7.30
C ILE A 235 -9.82 -4.62 -7.82
N VAL A 236 -8.88 -5.39 -8.37
CA VAL A 236 -7.63 -4.84 -8.94
C VAL A 236 -7.93 -3.88 -10.09
N LYS A 237 -8.87 -4.21 -10.98
CA LYS A 237 -9.26 -3.34 -12.11
C LYS A 237 -9.85 -2.02 -11.63
N GLU A 238 -10.74 -2.05 -10.65
CA GLU A 238 -11.41 -0.87 -10.13
C GLU A 238 -10.47 0.00 -9.27
N SER A 239 -9.45 -0.56 -8.63
CA SER A 239 -8.52 0.15 -7.76
C SER A 239 -7.45 0.92 -8.56
N ASP A 240 -6.78 1.87 -7.91
CA ASP A 240 -5.55 2.48 -8.41
C ASP A 240 -4.30 1.70 -7.97
N GLY A 241 -4.44 0.95 -6.90
CA GLY A 241 -3.46 0.00 -6.39
C GLY A 241 -4.08 -0.92 -5.34
N VAL A 242 -3.32 -1.92 -4.92
CA VAL A 242 -3.70 -2.86 -3.86
C VAL A 242 -2.62 -2.95 -2.80
N MET A 243 -3.05 -3.23 -1.58
CA MET A 243 -2.18 -3.60 -0.46
C MET A 243 -2.46 -5.05 -0.07
N VAL A 244 -1.44 -5.88 -0.12
CA VAL A 244 -1.48 -7.23 0.46
C VAL A 244 -1.26 -7.08 1.95
N ALA A 245 -2.33 -7.00 2.72
CA ALA A 245 -2.30 -6.81 4.17
C ALA A 245 -2.25 -8.18 4.85
N ARG A 246 -1.03 -8.73 4.91
CA ARG A 246 -0.77 -10.14 5.24
C ARG A 246 -1.23 -10.55 6.63
N GLY A 247 -1.20 -9.61 7.59
CA GLY A 247 -1.64 -9.88 8.97
C GLY A 247 -3.11 -10.28 9.04
N ASP A 248 -4.01 -9.40 8.60
CA ASP A 248 -5.45 -9.66 8.62
C ASP A 248 -5.82 -10.77 7.63
N LEU A 249 -5.18 -10.83 6.44
CA LEU A 249 -5.42 -11.91 5.47
C LEU A 249 -5.07 -13.29 6.03
N ALA A 250 -4.01 -13.42 6.82
CA ALA A 250 -3.64 -14.68 7.45
C ALA A 250 -4.68 -15.15 8.46
N ILE A 251 -5.28 -14.23 9.20
CA ILE A 251 -6.37 -14.54 10.14
C ILE A 251 -7.63 -14.98 9.40
N GLU A 252 -7.97 -14.29 8.32
CA GLU A 252 -9.19 -14.53 7.54
C GLU A 252 -9.14 -15.79 6.68
N ALA A 253 -7.99 -16.03 6.02
CA ALA A 253 -7.86 -17.08 5.01
C ALA A 253 -6.86 -18.19 5.37
N GLY A 254 -6.04 -17.98 6.40
CA GLY A 254 -5.00 -18.90 6.86
C GLY A 254 -3.59 -18.51 6.36
N ASP A 255 -2.58 -18.76 7.18
CA ASP A 255 -1.18 -18.36 6.93
C ASP A 255 -0.62 -18.90 5.61
N PHE A 256 -0.96 -20.15 5.26
CA PHE A 256 -0.44 -20.81 4.05
C PHE A 256 -1.02 -20.22 2.74
N VAL A 257 -2.11 -19.47 2.80
CA VAL A 257 -2.74 -18.82 1.65
C VAL A 257 -1.98 -17.56 1.25
N VAL A 258 -1.43 -16.84 2.23
CA VAL A 258 -0.82 -15.52 2.08
C VAL A 258 0.27 -15.45 1.00
N PRO A 259 1.30 -16.33 0.98
CA PRO A 259 2.36 -16.25 -0.03
C PRO A 259 1.86 -16.45 -1.47
N VAL A 260 0.85 -17.30 -1.64
CA VAL A 260 0.24 -17.58 -2.96
C VAL A 260 -0.58 -16.39 -3.44
N VAL A 261 -1.39 -15.81 -2.55
CA VAL A 261 -2.20 -14.61 -2.85
C VAL A 261 -1.31 -13.41 -3.14
N GLN A 262 -0.26 -13.20 -2.34
CA GLN A 262 0.73 -12.14 -2.60
C GLN A 262 1.29 -12.22 -4.02
N ARG A 263 1.77 -13.39 -4.43
CA ARG A 263 2.31 -13.59 -5.79
C ARG A 263 1.27 -13.30 -6.87
N LYS A 264 0.05 -13.82 -6.72
CA LYS A 264 -1.06 -13.58 -7.67
C LYS A 264 -1.42 -12.10 -7.76
N LEU A 265 -1.52 -11.39 -6.65
CA LEU A 265 -1.83 -9.96 -6.61
C LEU A 265 -0.73 -9.12 -7.26
N ILE A 266 0.55 -9.41 -7.00
CA ILE A 266 1.66 -8.73 -7.66
C ILE A 266 1.55 -8.92 -9.18
N GLU A 267 1.28 -10.13 -9.64
CA GLU A 267 1.14 -10.46 -11.06
C GLU A 267 -0.06 -9.76 -11.71
N LEU A 268 -1.23 -9.77 -11.06
CA LEU A 268 -2.44 -9.06 -11.51
C LEU A 268 -2.22 -7.54 -11.58
N CYS A 269 -1.62 -6.95 -10.53
CA CYS A 269 -1.33 -5.52 -10.50
C CYS A 269 -0.38 -5.11 -11.62
N ARG A 270 0.66 -5.89 -11.88
CA ARG A 270 1.56 -5.65 -13.00
C ARG A 270 0.82 -5.71 -14.33
N ARG A 271 -0.04 -6.72 -14.54
CA ARG A 271 -0.87 -6.90 -15.75
C ARG A 271 -1.77 -5.70 -16.01
N HIS A 272 -2.39 -5.16 -14.98
CA HIS A 272 -3.31 -4.02 -15.05
C HIS A 272 -2.63 -2.66 -14.80
N CYS A 273 -1.28 -2.61 -14.73
CA CYS A 273 -0.49 -1.40 -14.43
C CYS A 273 -0.92 -0.69 -13.13
N LYS A 274 -1.37 -1.45 -12.13
CA LYS A 274 -1.78 -0.97 -10.81
C LYS A 274 -0.61 -0.99 -9.83
N LEU A 275 -0.66 -0.16 -8.78
CA LEU A 275 0.31 -0.15 -7.69
C LEU A 275 0.11 -1.41 -6.83
N VAL A 276 1.18 -2.05 -6.36
CA VAL A 276 1.10 -3.12 -5.37
C VAL A 276 2.02 -2.87 -4.19
N ILE A 277 1.43 -2.89 -3.00
CA ILE A 277 2.11 -2.74 -1.71
C ILE A 277 2.08 -4.07 -0.99
N VAL A 278 3.25 -4.59 -0.60
CA VAL A 278 3.35 -5.74 0.31
C VAL A 278 3.53 -5.20 1.72
N ALA A 279 2.60 -5.55 2.61
CA ALA A 279 2.46 -4.92 3.92
C ALA A 279 2.42 -5.93 5.05
N THR A 280 2.72 -5.44 6.24
CA THR A 280 2.74 -6.10 7.54
C THR A 280 3.82 -7.18 7.70
N GLN A 281 4.40 -7.23 8.88
CA GLN A 281 5.38 -8.25 9.28
C GLN A 281 6.58 -8.40 8.31
N MET A 282 7.08 -7.27 7.76
CA MET A 282 8.22 -7.33 6.85
C MET A 282 9.55 -7.47 7.59
N LEU A 283 9.75 -6.65 8.63
CA LEU A 283 10.92 -6.67 9.52
C LEU A 283 10.46 -6.56 10.99
N SER A 284 9.42 -7.30 11.38
CA SER A 284 8.74 -7.18 12.68
C SER A 284 9.67 -7.33 13.87
N SER A 285 10.72 -8.17 13.77
CA SER A 285 11.69 -8.32 14.85
C SER A 285 12.48 -7.04 15.14
N MET A 286 12.55 -6.13 14.16
CA MET A 286 13.20 -4.82 14.34
C MET A 286 12.36 -3.80 15.12
N THR A 287 11.16 -4.17 15.55
CA THR A 287 10.44 -3.41 16.58
C THR A 287 11.26 -3.34 17.88
N ASP A 288 11.85 -4.45 18.28
CA ASP A 288 12.58 -4.60 19.54
C ASP A 288 14.07 -4.93 19.36
N ASN A 289 14.51 -5.26 18.14
CA ASN A 289 15.88 -5.65 17.85
C ASN A 289 16.53 -4.75 16.78
N PRO A 290 17.84 -4.47 16.88
CA PRO A 290 18.54 -3.61 15.92
C PRO A 290 18.81 -4.28 14.55
N SER A 291 18.52 -5.57 14.41
CA SER A 291 18.75 -6.34 13.17
C SER A 291 17.62 -7.30 12.91
N PRO A 292 17.25 -7.52 11.63
CA PRO A 292 16.18 -8.45 11.27
C PRO A 292 16.62 -9.91 11.36
N THR A 293 15.67 -10.81 11.42
CA THR A 293 15.90 -12.24 11.27
C THR A 293 16.21 -12.59 9.80
N ARG A 294 16.86 -13.74 9.56
CA ARG A 294 17.12 -14.23 8.20
C ARG A 294 15.84 -14.52 7.43
N ALA A 295 14.78 -14.94 8.11
CA ALA A 295 13.48 -15.19 7.49
C ALA A 295 12.86 -13.89 6.96
N GLU A 296 12.92 -12.79 7.71
CA GLU A 296 12.45 -11.48 7.30
C GLU A 296 13.27 -10.90 6.14
N VAL A 297 14.59 -11.04 6.17
CA VAL A 297 15.45 -10.67 5.04
C VAL A 297 15.04 -11.43 3.77
N SER A 298 14.77 -12.73 3.89
CA SER A 298 14.30 -13.56 2.77
C SER A 298 12.93 -13.12 2.28
N ASP A 299 12.02 -12.74 3.18
CA ASP A 299 10.66 -12.29 2.84
C ASP A 299 10.68 -10.97 2.05
N VAL A 300 11.44 -9.97 2.53
CA VAL A 300 11.66 -8.72 1.79
C VAL A 300 12.27 -8.98 0.42
N ALA A 301 13.32 -9.81 0.35
CA ALA A 301 13.96 -10.17 -0.92
C ALA A 301 12.98 -10.84 -1.88
N ASN A 302 12.12 -11.74 -1.41
CA ASN A 302 11.08 -12.38 -2.22
C ASN A 302 10.06 -11.37 -2.78
N ALA A 303 9.60 -10.40 -1.98
CA ALA A 303 8.71 -9.34 -2.47
C ALA A 303 9.37 -8.53 -3.61
N VAL A 304 10.67 -8.22 -3.48
CA VAL A 304 11.46 -7.54 -4.54
C VAL A 304 11.59 -8.39 -5.79
N ILE A 305 11.92 -9.68 -5.66
CA ILE A 305 12.06 -10.65 -6.78
C ILE A 305 10.74 -10.82 -7.52
N GLN A 306 9.63 -10.89 -6.80
CA GLN A 306 8.28 -10.95 -7.38
C GLN A 306 7.89 -9.65 -8.11
N GLY A 307 8.60 -8.56 -7.84
CA GLY A 307 8.39 -7.26 -8.48
C GLY A 307 7.30 -6.42 -7.81
N ALA A 308 7.21 -6.40 -6.49
CA ALA A 308 6.39 -5.45 -5.76
C ALA A 308 6.81 -4.00 -6.06
N ASP A 309 5.84 -3.07 -6.19
CA ASP A 309 6.14 -1.64 -6.28
C ASP A 309 6.67 -1.12 -4.95
N VAL A 310 6.06 -1.58 -3.83
CA VAL A 310 6.31 -1.04 -2.49
C VAL A 310 6.35 -2.17 -1.47
N VAL A 311 7.24 -2.04 -0.51
CA VAL A 311 7.22 -2.76 0.77
C VAL A 311 6.92 -1.77 1.89
N MET A 312 6.06 -2.16 2.84
CA MET A 312 5.60 -1.27 3.90
C MET A 312 6.13 -1.71 5.26
N LEU A 313 6.56 -0.74 6.04
CA LEU A 313 6.89 -0.87 7.46
C LEU A 313 5.73 -0.31 8.30
N SER A 314 5.27 -1.06 9.27
CA SER A 314 4.14 -0.75 10.17
C SER A 314 4.65 -0.34 11.56
N ASP A 315 4.56 -1.23 12.53
CA ASP A 315 5.01 -0.98 13.90
C ASP A 315 6.52 -0.75 13.98
N GLU A 316 7.28 -1.32 13.07
CA GLU A 316 8.72 -1.18 12.98
C GLU A 316 9.17 0.29 12.92
N THR A 317 8.37 1.14 12.25
CA THR A 317 8.64 2.59 12.18
C THR A 317 7.70 3.44 13.02
N ALA A 318 6.54 2.89 13.42
CA ALA A 318 5.55 3.63 14.22
C ALA A 318 5.84 3.56 15.73
N ASN A 319 6.16 2.38 16.23
CA ASN A 319 6.29 2.07 17.66
C ASN A 319 7.66 1.50 18.05
N GLY A 320 8.41 0.97 17.07
CA GLY A 320 9.67 0.27 17.30
C GLY A 320 10.78 1.15 17.85
N ASP A 321 11.75 0.53 18.50
CA ASP A 321 12.92 1.20 19.08
C ASP A 321 13.97 1.56 18.02
N TYR A 322 13.92 0.96 16.82
CA TYR A 322 14.92 1.11 15.75
C TYR A 322 14.31 1.57 14.42
N PRO A 323 13.51 2.67 14.37
CA PRO A 323 12.77 3.04 13.16
C PRO A 323 13.65 3.45 11.99
N ILE A 324 14.77 4.11 12.25
CA ILE A 324 15.70 4.59 11.23
C ILE A 324 16.51 3.42 10.66
N GLU A 325 17.06 2.59 11.54
CA GLU A 325 17.81 1.39 11.19
C GLU A 325 16.95 0.43 10.37
N THR A 326 15.66 0.33 10.67
CA THR A 326 14.72 -0.49 9.93
C THR A 326 14.57 -0.03 8.47
N VAL A 327 14.46 1.27 8.22
CA VAL A 327 14.43 1.81 6.86
C VAL A 327 15.76 1.58 6.14
N GLN A 328 16.89 1.72 6.84
CA GLN A 328 18.23 1.46 6.29
C GLN A 328 18.39 -0.02 5.91
N GLU A 329 18.00 -0.95 6.78
CA GLU A 329 18.04 -2.39 6.49
C GLU A 329 17.11 -2.77 5.33
N MET A 330 15.87 -2.29 5.35
CA MET A 330 14.94 -2.48 4.24
C MET A 330 15.56 -2.02 2.91
N ARG A 331 16.16 -0.83 2.89
CA ARG A 331 16.86 -0.30 1.72
C ARG A 331 18.04 -1.18 1.32
N ARG A 332 18.84 -1.67 2.26
CA ARG A 332 20.00 -2.52 2.01
C ARG A 332 19.57 -3.83 1.34
N ILE A 333 18.53 -4.47 1.86
CA ILE A 333 17.98 -5.71 1.30
C ILE A 333 17.47 -5.47 -0.12
N ILE A 334 16.67 -4.40 -0.34
CA ILE A 334 16.14 -4.05 -1.66
C ILE A 334 17.29 -3.83 -2.67
N MET A 335 18.29 -3.00 -2.30
CA MET A 335 19.40 -2.65 -3.19
C MET A 335 20.23 -3.87 -3.55
N TYR A 336 20.56 -4.71 -2.58
CA TYR A 336 21.32 -5.93 -2.82
C TYR A 336 20.56 -6.89 -3.73
N THR A 337 19.28 -7.12 -3.44
CA THR A 337 18.44 -8.04 -4.22
C THR A 337 18.29 -7.57 -5.66
N GLN A 338 17.91 -6.31 -5.90
CA GLN A 338 17.68 -5.79 -7.25
C GLN A 338 18.96 -5.71 -8.12
N THR A 339 20.13 -5.64 -7.49
CA THR A 339 21.41 -5.62 -8.20
C THR A 339 21.82 -7.01 -8.66
N ASN A 340 21.45 -8.05 -7.92
CA ASN A 340 21.90 -9.42 -8.15
C ASN A 340 20.86 -10.31 -8.82
N ILE A 341 19.57 -9.95 -8.74
CA ILE A 341 18.48 -10.77 -9.28
C ILE A 341 17.51 -9.86 -10.06
N SER A 342 17.19 -10.26 -11.29
CA SER A 342 16.13 -9.63 -12.08
C SER A 342 14.76 -10.07 -11.58
N VAL A 343 13.75 -9.18 -11.75
CA VAL A 343 12.36 -9.50 -11.41
C VAL A 343 11.88 -10.70 -12.22
N GLU A 344 11.28 -11.68 -11.56
CA GLU A 344 10.66 -12.83 -12.22
C GLU A 344 9.48 -12.37 -13.11
N ASN A 345 9.34 -13.04 -14.23
CA ASN A 345 8.37 -12.88 -15.31
C ASN A 345 8.75 -11.88 -16.41
N PRO A 346 9.10 -12.42 -17.58
CA PRO A 346 9.30 -11.62 -18.77
C PRO A 346 8.01 -10.91 -19.20
N ILE A 347 8.20 -9.78 -19.87
CA ILE A 347 7.16 -8.92 -20.46
C ILE A 347 6.09 -9.73 -21.25
N GLU A 348 6.49 -10.83 -21.88
CA GLU A 348 5.66 -11.67 -22.75
C GLU A 348 4.54 -12.41 -21.99
N LYS A 349 4.75 -12.74 -20.72
CA LYS A 349 3.74 -13.44 -19.89
C LYS A 349 2.70 -12.51 -19.27
N ILE A 350 2.97 -11.20 -19.21
CA ILE A 350 2.10 -10.21 -18.55
C ILE A 350 1.03 -9.68 -19.49
N ALA A 351 1.30 -9.69 -20.79
CA ALA A 351 0.43 -9.10 -21.80
C ALA A 351 -0.62 -10.09 -22.32
N LYS A 352 -1.84 -10.04 -21.76
CA LYS A 352 -2.99 -10.15 -22.67
C LYS A 352 -2.95 -8.89 -23.54
N PRO A 353 -3.18 -8.99 -24.86
CA PRO A 353 -3.16 -7.82 -25.72
C PRO A 353 -4.22 -6.82 -25.24
N ASN A 354 -3.76 -5.81 -24.52
CA ASN A 354 -4.55 -4.61 -24.33
C ASN A 354 -4.32 -3.79 -25.59
N HIS A 355 -5.36 -3.59 -26.38
CA HIS A 355 -5.32 -2.86 -27.65
C HIS A 355 -5.11 -1.34 -27.47
N GLU A 356 -4.85 -0.86 -26.24
CA GLU A 356 -4.53 0.53 -26.00
C GLU A 356 -3.14 0.89 -26.53
N ASN A 357 -3.08 1.93 -27.38
CA ASN A 357 -1.85 2.46 -27.95
C ASN A 357 -0.76 2.71 -26.88
N ARG A 358 -1.15 3.29 -25.73
CA ARG A 358 -0.25 3.55 -24.62
C ARG A 358 0.47 2.29 -24.13
N HIS A 359 -0.22 1.16 -24.01
CA HIS A 359 0.37 -0.09 -23.56
C HIS A 359 1.37 -0.65 -24.57
N ALA A 360 1.02 -0.62 -25.86
CA ALA A 360 1.92 -1.03 -26.94
C ALA A 360 3.18 -0.16 -27.01
N ILE A 361 3.02 1.15 -26.92
CA ILE A 361 4.13 2.14 -26.89
C ILE A 361 5.03 1.92 -25.68
N SER A 362 4.45 1.72 -24.48
CA SER A 362 5.22 1.48 -23.25
C SER A 362 6.06 0.20 -23.36
N ARG A 363 5.48 -0.88 -23.91
CA ARG A 363 6.17 -2.14 -24.15
C ARG A 363 7.32 -1.97 -25.14
N ALA A 364 7.07 -1.27 -26.26
CA ALA A 364 8.08 -1.00 -27.26
C ALA A 364 9.23 -0.16 -26.67
N ALA A 365 8.93 0.87 -25.87
CA ALA A 365 9.93 1.71 -25.22
C ALA A 365 10.84 0.92 -24.27
N VAL A 366 10.28 0.03 -23.46
CA VAL A 366 11.06 -0.84 -22.55
C VAL A 366 11.99 -1.77 -23.34
N ASN A 367 11.48 -2.37 -24.44
CA ASN A 367 12.29 -3.23 -25.30
C ASN A 367 13.43 -2.46 -25.98
N ILE A 368 13.15 -1.27 -26.52
CA ILE A 368 14.14 -0.39 -27.15
C ILE A 368 15.20 0.00 -26.13
N ALA A 369 14.78 0.44 -24.94
CA ALA A 369 15.71 0.83 -23.88
C ALA A 369 16.66 -0.30 -23.48
N LYS A 370 16.14 -1.52 -23.37
CA LYS A 370 16.94 -2.72 -23.08
C LYS A 370 17.94 -3.03 -24.23
N GLN A 371 17.49 -3.00 -25.48
CA GLN A 371 18.35 -3.29 -26.64
C GLN A 371 19.47 -2.26 -26.82
N LEU A 372 19.20 -1.01 -26.47
CA LEU A 372 20.18 0.07 -26.60
C LEU A 372 21.05 0.26 -25.33
N ASN A 373 20.85 -0.55 -24.29
CA ASN A 373 21.45 -0.33 -22.97
C ASN A 373 21.26 1.13 -22.50
N ALA A 374 20.05 1.67 -22.68
CA ALA A 374 19.75 3.05 -22.37
C ALA A 374 19.96 3.36 -20.89
N SER A 375 20.41 4.57 -20.58
CA SER A 375 20.64 5.04 -19.22
C SER A 375 19.34 5.30 -18.47
N ALA A 376 18.25 5.65 -19.19
CA ALA A 376 16.93 5.86 -18.63
C ALA A 376 15.82 5.78 -19.69
N ILE A 377 14.59 5.50 -19.22
CA ILE A 377 13.34 5.80 -19.93
C ILE A 377 12.73 7.04 -19.29
N ILE A 378 12.42 8.06 -20.09
CA ILE A 378 11.79 9.29 -19.62
C ILE A 378 10.35 9.33 -20.08
N ALA A 379 9.40 9.34 -19.14
CA ALA A 379 7.97 9.36 -19.42
C ALA A 379 7.40 10.77 -19.19
N GLU A 380 7.04 11.47 -20.26
CA GLU A 380 6.22 12.67 -20.15
C GLU A 380 4.77 12.28 -19.89
N THR A 381 4.18 12.80 -18.83
CA THR A 381 2.85 12.35 -18.42
C THR A 381 2.07 13.41 -17.67
N LYS A 382 0.80 13.65 -18.06
CA LYS A 382 -0.09 14.62 -17.39
C LYS A 382 -0.69 14.06 -16.09
N ASN A 383 -1.18 12.83 -16.13
CA ASN A 383 -1.90 12.16 -15.03
C ASN A 383 -1.19 10.92 -14.50
N GLY A 384 0.07 10.70 -14.88
CA GLY A 384 0.88 9.56 -14.48
C GLY A 384 0.65 8.27 -15.28
N SER A 385 -0.27 8.23 -16.24
CA SER A 385 -0.64 6.99 -16.94
C SER A 385 0.48 6.37 -17.76
N THR A 386 1.31 7.16 -18.43
CA THR A 386 2.47 6.69 -19.21
C THR A 386 3.49 6.02 -18.29
N ALA A 387 3.87 6.71 -17.19
CA ALA A 387 4.82 6.18 -16.22
C ALA A 387 4.31 4.89 -15.55
N ARG A 388 3.02 4.83 -15.20
CA ARG A 388 2.41 3.62 -14.64
C ARG A 388 2.44 2.46 -15.62
N SER A 389 2.16 2.71 -16.89
CA SER A 389 2.20 1.67 -17.93
C SER A 389 3.62 1.12 -18.11
N ILE A 390 4.63 1.99 -18.20
CA ILE A 390 6.04 1.57 -18.30
C ILE A 390 6.48 0.79 -17.06
N ALA A 391 6.17 1.29 -15.85
CA ALA A 391 6.51 0.62 -14.59
C ALA A 391 5.90 -0.78 -14.48
N GLY A 392 4.71 -1.03 -15.07
CA GLY A 392 4.07 -2.35 -15.11
C GLY A 392 4.93 -3.43 -15.76
N PHE A 393 5.78 -3.07 -16.70
CA PHE A 393 6.72 -3.96 -17.37
C PHE A 393 8.00 -4.25 -16.57
N ARG A 394 8.20 -3.57 -15.42
CA ARG A 394 9.41 -3.73 -14.57
C ARG A 394 10.71 -3.58 -15.37
N PRO A 395 10.94 -2.41 -15.99
CA PRO A 395 12.17 -2.20 -16.76
C PRO A 395 13.40 -2.36 -15.86
N ASP A 396 14.48 -2.88 -16.45
CA ASP A 396 15.80 -2.93 -15.79
C ASP A 396 16.55 -1.58 -15.93
N VAL A 397 15.92 -0.62 -16.58
CA VAL A 397 16.44 0.72 -16.89
C VAL A 397 15.67 1.75 -16.07
N LYS A 398 16.37 2.72 -15.49
CA LYS A 398 15.78 3.78 -14.65
C LYS A 398 14.57 4.44 -15.32
N LEU A 399 13.45 4.56 -14.61
CA LEU A 399 12.27 5.28 -15.07
C LEU A 399 12.25 6.69 -14.46
N ILE A 400 12.20 7.69 -15.31
CA ILE A 400 12.07 9.10 -14.94
C ILE A 400 10.73 9.58 -15.46
N SER A 401 9.91 10.20 -14.61
CA SER A 401 8.66 10.83 -15.05
C SER A 401 8.72 12.33 -14.96
N VAL A 402 8.21 12.99 -15.98
CA VAL A 402 8.10 14.45 -16.06
C VAL A 402 6.61 14.80 -16.17
N THR A 403 6.15 15.67 -15.28
CA THR A 403 4.74 16.09 -15.22
C THR A 403 4.63 17.53 -14.76
N SER A 404 3.58 18.24 -15.20
CA SER A 404 3.28 19.58 -14.70
C SER A 404 2.43 19.57 -13.40
N GLN A 405 2.06 18.39 -12.92
CA GLN A 405 1.16 18.24 -11.78
C GLN A 405 1.91 17.73 -10.53
N LYS A 406 2.03 18.57 -9.48
CA LYS A 406 2.74 18.21 -8.24
C LYS A 406 2.16 16.94 -7.58
N HIS A 407 0.84 16.83 -7.47
CA HIS A 407 0.19 15.65 -6.90
C HIS A 407 0.47 14.37 -7.70
N VAL A 408 0.62 14.45 -9.03
CA VAL A 408 0.99 13.29 -9.85
C VAL A 408 2.42 12.84 -9.55
N ALA A 409 3.35 13.80 -9.41
CA ALA A 409 4.73 13.50 -9.06
C ALA A 409 4.83 12.84 -7.66
N GLN A 410 4.04 13.31 -6.70
CA GLN A 410 3.92 12.72 -5.35
C GLN A 410 3.37 11.28 -5.42
N GLN A 411 2.28 11.06 -6.13
CA GLN A 411 1.70 9.72 -6.33
C GLN A 411 2.66 8.73 -7.00
N LEU A 412 3.43 9.20 -7.97
CA LEU A 412 4.40 8.38 -8.69
C LEU A 412 5.65 8.05 -7.87
N SER A 413 5.87 8.67 -6.69
CA SER A 413 7.00 8.35 -5.80
C SER A 413 6.96 6.91 -5.28
N LEU A 414 5.77 6.29 -5.20
CA LEU A 414 5.58 4.89 -4.82
C LEU A 414 5.64 3.92 -6.01
N ARG A 415 5.78 4.41 -7.24
CA ARG A 415 5.87 3.53 -8.40
C ARG A 415 7.24 2.88 -8.53
N TYR A 416 7.22 1.60 -8.94
CA TYR A 416 8.41 0.83 -9.23
C TYR A 416 9.35 1.59 -10.15
N ASP A 417 10.62 1.65 -9.76
CA ASP A 417 11.73 2.21 -10.52
C ASP A 417 11.55 3.69 -10.94
N ASN A 418 10.58 4.43 -10.39
CA ASN A 418 10.28 5.79 -10.82
C ASN A 418 10.93 6.87 -9.95
N ARG A 419 11.40 7.95 -10.61
CA ARG A 419 11.71 9.25 -10.02
C ARG A 419 11.00 10.34 -10.79
N SER A 420 10.26 11.19 -10.10
CA SER A 420 9.42 12.21 -10.70
C SER A 420 10.05 13.58 -10.64
N PHE A 421 9.80 14.39 -11.67
CA PHE A 421 10.17 15.80 -11.75
C PHE A 421 8.95 16.62 -12.19
N VAL A 422 8.77 17.78 -11.56
CA VAL A 422 7.72 18.72 -11.93
C VAL A 422 8.30 19.77 -12.85
N ARG A 423 7.83 19.81 -14.10
CA ARG A 423 8.21 20.79 -15.12
C ARG A 423 6.96 21.24 -15.89
N PRO A 424 6.90 22.44 -16.44
CA PRO A 424 5.83 22.87 -17.33
C PRO A 424 5.67 21.92 -18.51
N ASP A 425 4.43 21.80 -19.01
CA ASP A 425 4.15 21.03 -20.21
C ASP A 425 4.85 21.69 -21.41
N SER A 426 5.69 20.96 -22.14
CA SER A 426 6.35 21.38 -23.37
C SER A 426 6.71 20.19 -24.25
N ASP A 427 6.98 20.41 -25.55
CA ASP A 427 7.36 19.36 -26.50
C ASP A 427 8.73 18.74 -26.19
N ASP A 428 9.53 19.38 -25.38
CA ASP A 428 10.92 19.03 -25.04
C ASP A 428 11.15 18.82 -23.55
N ALA A 429 10.10 18.72 -22.73
CA ALA A 429 10.22 18.58 -21.28
C ALA A 429 11.09 17.38 -20.87
N GLY A 430 10.91 16.25 -21.55
CA GLY A 430 11.72 15.04 -21.30
C GLY A 430 13.17 15.19 -21.74
N TYR A 431 13.44 15.91 -22.81
CA TYR A 431 14.81 16.20 -23.25
C TYR A 431 15.53 17.13 -22.27
N LYS A 432 14.89 18.23 -21.87
CA LYS A 432 15.45 19.18 -20.91
C LYS A 432 15.80 18.53 -19.58
N ILE A 433 14.92 17.68 -19.05
CA ILE A 433 15.24 16.95 -17.81
C ILE A 433 16.39 15.96 -18.00
N ALA A 434 16.55 15.38 -19.21
CA ALA A 434 17.69 14.53 -19.50
C ALA A 434 19.01 15.30 -19.46
N GLU A 435 19.05 16.51 -20.03
CA GLU A 435 20.22 17.39 -19.97
C GLU A 435 20.56 17.82 -18.54
N GLU A 436 19.56 18.29 -17.78
CA GLU A 436 19.73 18.65 -16.36
C GLU A 436 20.32 17.48 -15.55
N LEU A 437 19.78 16.29 -15.71
CA LEU A 437 20.22 15.09 -14.98
C LEU A 437 21.61 14.61 -15.40
N LYS A 438 21.98 14.80 -16.66
CA LYS A 438 23.34 14.51 -17.12
C LYS A 438 24.34 15.47 -16.46
N ASP A 439 24.03 16.76 -16.43
CA ASP A 439 24.90 17.77 -15.80
C ASP A 439 25.06 17.51 -14.29
N ASP A 440 24.04 16.95 -13.64
CA ASP A 440 24.10 16.47 -12.25
C ASP A 440 24.84 15.11 -12.09
N GLY A 441 25.38 14.53 -13.17
CA GLY A 441 26.08 13.24 -13.17
C GLY A 441 25.18 12.02 -12.93
N TYR A 442 23.87 12.16 -13.13
CA TYR A 442 22.88 11.10 -12.83
C TYR A 442 23.01 9.85 -13.72
N PHE A 443 23.49 10.04 -14.94
CA PHE A 443 23.68 8.95 -15.92
C PHE A 443 25.11 8.37 -15.94
N GLY A 444 26.01 8.90 -15.13
CA GLY A 444 27.42 8.53 -15.15
C GLY A 444 28.19 9.26 -16.25
N THR A 445 29.18 8.57 -16.86
CA THR A 445 30.04 9.17 -17.88
C THR A 445 29.29 9.30 -19.23
N PRO A 446 29.24 10.48 -19.85
CA PRO A 446 28.69 10.66 -21.20
C PRO A 446 29.44 9.89 -22.28
N PRO A 447 28.81 9.54 -23.43
CA PRO A 447 27.44 9.88 -23.79
C PRO A 447 26.40 8.97 -23.14
N ALA A 448 25.21 9.53 -22.81
CA ALA A 448 24.09 8.79 -22.25
C ALA A 448 22.93 8.65 -23.27
N THR A 449 22.48 7.43 -23.52
CA THR A 449 21.30 7.23 -24.37
C THR A 449 20.05 7.18 -23.49
N VAL A 450 19.01 7.96 -23.86
CA VAL A 450 17.72 7.96 -23.19
C VAL A 450 16.59 7.68 -24.20
N VAL A 451 15.55 7.00 -23.72
CA VAL A 451 14.33 6.73 -24.47
C VAL A 451 13.19 7.57 -23.90
N ILE A 452 12.71 8.55 -24.66
CA ILE A 452 11.66 9.47 -24.24
C ILE A 452 10.32 8.96 -24.77
N VAL A 453 9.33 8.84 -23.88
CA VAL A 453 7.96 8.45 -24.22
C VAL A 453 7.02 9.60 -23.93
N SER A 454 6.33 10.08 -24.95
CA SER A 454 5.49 11.28 -24.87
C SER A 454 4.18 11.14 -25.67
N GLY A 455 3.31 12.13 -25.53
CA GLY A 455 2.19 12.36 -26.44
C GLY A 455 2.55 13.32 -27.57
N SER A 456 1.75 13.32 -28.62
CA SER A 456 1.88 14.31 -29.71
C SER A 456 1.40 15.71 -29.32
N GLN A 457 0.68 15.85 -28.21
CA GLN A 457 0.17 17.12 -27.68
C GLN A 457 0.57 17.23 -26.21
N PRO A 458 1.50 18.14 -25.86
CA PRO A 458 1.90 18.37 -24.48
C PRO A 458 0.73 18.76 -23.60
N GLY A 459 0.70 18.22 -22.38
CA GLY A 459 -0.33 18.55 -21.38
C GLY A 459 -1.70 17.88 -21.63
N VAL A 460 -1.88 17.11 -22.70
CA VAL A 460 -3.13 16.38 -22.97
C VAL A 460 -3.02 14.94 -22.49
N ALA A 461 -3.92 14.54 -21.60
CA ALA A 461 -3.94 13.18 -21.05
C ALA A 461 -4.42 12.16 -22.11
N GLY A 462 -3.85 10.93 -22.10
CA GLY A 462 -4.28 9.83 -22.95
C GLY A 462 -3.64 9.79 -24.33
N MET A 463 -2.81 10.76 -24.70
CA MET A 463 -2.21 10.90 -26.03
C MET A 463 -0.82 10.26 -26.18
N THR A 464 -0.45 9.29 -25.35
CA THR A 464 0.85 8.59 -25.44
C THR A 464 0.97 7.82 -26.75
N ASN A 465 1.77 8.31 -27.69
CA ASN A 465 1.89 7.76 -29.05
C ASN A 465 3.28 7.96 -29.69
N ARG A 466 4.27 8.50 -28.96
CA ARG A 466 5.60 8.81 -29.50
C ARG A 466 6.69 8.16 -28.65
N ILE A 467 7.69 7.61 -29.33
CA ILE A 467 8.98 7.20 -28.73
C ILE A 467 10.07 7.96 -29.45
N THR A 468 10.95 8.59 -28.68
CA THR A 468 12.09 9.33 -29.23
C THR A 468 13.37 8.84 -28.54
N ILE A 469 14.40 8.51 -29.31
CA ILE A 469 15.71 8.14 -28.79
C ILE A 469 16.62 9.37 -28.86
N ARG A 470 17.32 9.68 -27.78
CA ARG A 470 18.29 10.77 -27.70
C ARG A 470 19.60 10.30 -27.08
N THR A 471 20.68 10.76 -27.67
CA THR A 471 22.03 10.66 -27.07
C THR A 471 22.40 12.01 -26.52
N ILE A 472 22.63 12.06 -25.20
CA ILE A 472 23.00 13.26 -24.46
C ILE A 472 24.53 13.23 -24.33
N GLN A 473 25.20 14.24 -24.90
CA GLN A 473 26.67 14.34 -24.93
C GLN A 473 27.24 15.02 -23.70
#